data_782415ae122d9b14502a92e86aee8c18
#
_entry.id   782415ae122d9b14502a92e86aee8c18
#
_cell.length_a   1.000
_cell.length_b   1.000
_cell.length_c   1.000
_cell.angle_alpha   90.00
_cell.angle_beta   90.00
_cell.angle_gamma   90.00
#
_symmetry.space_group_name_H-M   'P 1'
#
loop_
_entity.id
_entity.type
_entity.pdbx_description
1 polymer ?
#
loop_
_entity_poly.entity_id
_entity_poly.type
_entity_poly.pdbx_seq_one_letter_code
_entity_poly.pdbx_strand_id
1 'polypeptide(L)'
;MNKLELQKMANEIRKGIITAVHSAKAGHPGGSLSATEVFTYLYFEEMNIDPKNPKKADRDRFVLSKGHTAPGLYSALAHRGYFPVEDLVTLRHIGSYLQGHPDMKHIPGVDMSSGSLGQGISAAVGMALSAKLSNESYRVYTLLGDGEIQEGQVWEAAMFAGHRKLDNLTVIVDNNGLQIDGNIEDVCSPYPIDKKFEAFNFHVINVEDGNDFEQLKAAFDEAKTVKDMPTAIIMKTVKGKDVSFMENNAGWHGKAPNDEEFAIAMADLEKVGEAVCQK
;
A
#
# COMPACT_ATOMS: atom_id res chain seq x y z
N MET A 1 5.99 -10.50 14.11
CA MET A 1 7.45 -10.48 13.79
C MET A 1 8.11 -9.36 14.58
N ASN A 2 9.41 -9.49 14.94
CA ASN A 2 10.12 -8.35 15.52
C ASN A 2 10.55 -7.34 14.42
N LYS A 3 11.02 -6.15 14.82
CA LYS A 3 11.42 -5.08 13.88
C LYS A 3 12.44 -5.54 12.83
N LEU A 4 13.45 -6.31 13.24
CA LEU A 4 14.48 -6.83 12.35
C LEU A 4 13.93 -7.80 11.30
N GLU A 5 13.01 -8.67 11.71
CA GLU A 5 12.34 -9.60 10.80
C GLU A 5 11.47 -8.86 9.78
N LEU A 6 10.76 -7.80 10.21
CA LEU A 6 9.97 -6.95 9.31
C LEU A 6 10.86 -6.20 8.32
N GLN A 7 12.00 -5.66 8.77
CA GLN A 7 12.95 -4.98 7.88
C GLN A 7 13.53 -5.93 6.82
N LYS A 8 13.87 -7.16 7.20
CA LYS A 8 14.32 -8.20 6.26
C LYS A 8 13.23 -8.54 5.26
N MET A 9 12.01 -8.73 5.73
CA MET A 9 10.88 -9.02 4.86
C MET A 9 10.58 -7.87 3.89
N ALA A 10 10.61 -6.63 4.36
CA ALA A 10 10.44 -5.46 3.50
C ALA A 10 11.50 -5.41 2.39
N ASN A 11 12.74 -5.76 2.69
CA ASN A 11 13.80 -5.83 1.70
C ASN A 11 13.54 -6.92 0.65
N GLU A 12 13.08 -8.12 1.05
CA GLU A 12 12.69 -9.16 0.09
C GLU A 12 11.49 -8.76 -0.76
N ILE A 13 10.50 -8.06 -0.19
CA ILE A 13 9.37 -7.50 -0.94
C ILE A 13 9.86 -6.49 -1.97
N ARG A 14 10.83 -5.61 -1.66
CA ARG A 14 11.44 -4.68 -2.62
C ARG A 14 12.14 -5.41 -3.76
N LYS A 15 12.91 -6.46 -3.48
CA LYS A 15 13.53 -7.29 -4.52
C LYS A 15 12.47 -7.90 -5.44
N GLY A 16 11.38 -8.40 -4.88
CA GLY A 16 10.24 -8.92 -5.64
C GLY A 16 9.58 -7.86 -6.53
N ILE A 17 9.41 -6.61 -6.04
CA ILE A 17 8.89 -5.48 -6.83
C ILE A 17 9.78 -5.23 -8.05
N ILE A 18 11.08 -5.07 -7.83
CA ILE A 18 12.06 -4.77 -8.88
C ILE A 18 12.11 -5.92 -9.90
N THR A 19 12.11 -7.17 -9.44
CA THR A 19 12.10 -8.36 -10.30
C THR A 19 10.85 -8.41 -11.18
N ALA A 20 9.66 -8.21 -10.59
CA ALA A 20 8.40 -8.24 -11.32
C ALA A 20 8.31 -7.14 -12.39
N VAL A 21 8.66 -5.90 -12.04
CA VAL A 21 8.58 -4.75 -12.95
C VAL A 21 9.63 -4.87 -14.07
N HIS A 22 10.84 -5.34 -13.75
CA HIS A 22 11.89 -5.58 -14.74
C HIS A 22 11.48 -6.66 -15.74
N SER A 23 10.98 -7.81 -15.29
CA SER A 23 10.52 -8.89 -16.16
C SER A 23 9.37 -8.44 -17.07
N ALA A 24 8.43 -7.70 -16.54
CA ALA A 24 7.29 -7.17 -17.30
C ALA A 24 7.67 -6.08 -18.33
N LYS A 25 8.85 -5.49 -18.23
CA LYS A 25 9.26 -4.27 -18.95
C LYS A 25 8.25 -3.13 -18.83
N ALA A 26 7.41 -3.17 -17.80
CA ALA A 26 6.34 -2.21 -17.51
C ALA A 26 5.89 -2.31 -16.05
N GLY A 27 5.50 -1.20 -15.44
CA GLY A 27 4.98 -1.19 -14.07
C GLY A 27 5.34 0.07 -13.32
N HIS A 28 4.98 0.10 -12.03
CA HIS A 28 5.08 1.30 -11.20
C HIS A 28 5.97 1.02 -9.98
N PRO A 29 7.32 1.04 -10.13
CA PRO A 29 8.23 0.72 -9.02
C PRO A 29 8.22 1.78 -7.94
N GLY A 30 8.24 3.08 -8.28
CA GLY A 30 8.42 4.15 -7.31
C GLY A 30 7.40 4.15 -6.18
N GLY A 31 6.11 4.11 -6.53
CA GLY A 31 5.01 4.07 -5.54
C GLY A 31 4.82 2.70 -4.87
N SER A 32 5.34 1.62 -5.46
CA SER A 32 5.39 0.30 -4.83
C SER A 32 6.46 0.24 -3.74
N LEU A 33 7.64 0.82 -4.03
CA LEU A 33 8.76 0.89 -3.09
C LEU A 33 8.47 1.83 -1.91
N SER A 34 7.77 2.98 -2.12
CA SER A 34 7.40 3.88 -1.03
C SER A 34 6.46 3.22 -0.01
N ALA A 35 5.59 2.33 -0.47
CA ALA A 35 4.58 1.68 0.34
C ALA A 35 5.01 0.31 0.91
N THR A 36 6.27 -0.08 0.73
CA THR A 36 6.72 -1.44 1.10
C THR A 36 6.55 -1.73 2.59
N GLU A 37 6.87 -0.78 3.47
CA GLU A 37 6.72 -0.98 4.92
C GLU A 37 5.26 -1.17 5.32
N VAL A 38 4.34 -0.37 4.77
CA VAL A 38 2.93 -0.54 5.10
C VAL A 38 2.36 -1.86 4.55
N PHE A 39 2.77 -2.31 3.35
CA PHE A 39 2.42 -3.64 2.87
C PHE A 39 2.96 -4.72 3.81
N THR A 40 4.24 -4.61 4.18
CA THR A 40 4.87 -5.57 5.09
C THR A 40 4.15 -5.60 6.43
N TYR A 41 3.91 -4.44 7.04
CA TYR A 41 3.27 -4.36 8.35
C TYR A 41 1.85 -4.94 8.33
N LEU A 42 1.03 -4.55 7.35
CA LEU A 42 -0.33 -5.04 7.22
C LEU A 42 -0.39 -6.57 7.07
N TYR A 43 0.39 -7.15 6.17
CA TYR A 43 0.29 -8.58 5.86
C TYR A 43 1.01 -9.49 6.85
N PHE A 44 1.98 -8.98 7.61
CA PHE A 44 2.78 -9.81 8.51
C PHE A 44 2.53 -9.57 9.99
N GLU A 45 1.91 -8.45 10.37
CA GLU A 45 1.63 -8.11 11.78
C GLU A 45 0.18 -7.71 12.05
N GLU A 46 -0.39 -6.79 11.25
CA GLU A 46 -1.63 -6.10 11.62
C GLU A 46 -2.89 -6.91 11.32
N MET A 47 -3.02 -7.43 10.08
CA MET A 47 -4.28 -8.01 9.62
C MET A 47 -4.49 -9.44 10.11
N ASN A 48 -5.74 -9.72 10.54
CA ASN A 48 -6.22 -11.09 10.75
C ASN A 48 -6.47 -11.77 9.40
N ILE A 49 -5.48 -12.44 8.88
CA ILE A 49 -5.51 -13.13 7.58
C ILE A 49 -4.88 -14.52 7.66
N ASP A 50 -5.32 -15.43 6.80
CA ASP A 50 -4.75 -16.76 6.64
C ASP A 50 -4.53 -17.07 5.15
N PRO A 51 -3.29 -17.12 4.65
CA PRO A 51 -2.99 -17.45 3.25
C PRO A 51 -3.51 -18.84 2.82
N LYS A 52 -3.62 -19.78 3.78
CA LYS A 52 -4.15 -21.13 3.52
C LYS A 52 -5.68 -21.14 3.42
N ASN A 53 -6.34 -20.09 3.93
CA ASN A 53 -7.78 -19.89 3.84
C ASN A 53 -8.10 -18.44 3.41
N PRO A 54 -7.77 -18.05 2.17
CA PRO A 54 -7.90 -16.68 1.69
C PRO A 54 -9.34 -16.17 1.63
N LYS A 55 -10.32 -17.06 1.79
CA LYS A 55 -11.76 -16.74 1.81
C LYS A 55 -12.39 -16.80 3.21
N LYS A 56 -11.59 -16.91 4.28
CA LYS A 56 -12.08 -16.88 5.66
C LYS A 56 -12.99 -15.67 5.87
N ALA A 57 -14.20 -15.90 6.40
CA ALA A 57 -15.24 -14.86 6.46
C ALA A 57 -14.87 -13.68 7.38
N ASP A 58 -14.28 -13.99 8.53
CA ASP A 58 -13.91 -13.04 9.59
C ASP A 58 -12.52 -12.41 9.40
N ARG A 59 -11.86 -12.64 8.24
CA ARG A 59 -10.57 -12.00 7.94
C ARG A 59 -10.75 -10.50 7.72
N ASP A 60 -9.72 -9.73 8.00
CA ASP A 60 -9.63 -8.34 7.61
C ASP A 60 -9.58 -8.18 6.09
N ARG A 61 -9.86 -6.99 5.60
CA ARG A 61 -9.88 -6.64 4.17
C ARG A 61 -8.88 -5.55 3.89
N PHE A 62 -8.18 -5.68 2.76
CA PHE A 62 -7.29 -4.64 2.25
C PHE A 62 -7.66 -4.25 0.82
N VAL A 63 -7.88 -2.95 0.60
CA VAL A 63 -8.13 -2.39 -0.73
C VAL A 63 -6.96 -1.49 -1.13
N LEU A 64 -6.23 -1.90 -2.16
CA LEU A 64 -5.20 -1.07 -2.77
C LEU A 64 -5.86 -0.04 -3.69
N SER A 65 -6.21 1.14 -3.17
CA SER A 65 -6.91 2.18 -3.95
C SER A 65 -6.01 2.74 -5.05
N LYS A 66 -4.73 3.03 -4.76
CA LYS A 66 -3.71 3.33 -5.77
C LYS A 66 -3.26 2.05 -6.52
N GLY A 67 -4.17 1.46 -7.27
CA GLY A 67 -4.02 0.13 -7.87
C GLY A 67 -2.82 -0.06 -8.78
N HIS A 68 -2.24 1.02 -9.30
CA HIS A 68 -1.02 0.98 -10.11
C HIS A 68 0.20 0.44 -9.33
N THR A 69 0.20 0.51 -7.99
CA THR A 69 1.25 -0.08 -7.15
C THR A 69 1.03 -1.57 -6.85
N ALA A 70 0.29 -2.26 -7.72
CA ALA A 70 0.08 -3.70 -7.69
C ALA A 70 1.38 -4.53 -7.51
N PRO A 71 2.54 -4.18 -8.10
CA PRO A 71 3.78 -4.92 -7.86
C PRO A 71 4.14 -5.03 -6.38
N GLY A 72 3.91 -3.96 -5.58
CA GLY A 72 4.12 -3.97 -4.14
C GLY A 72 3.18 -4.93 -3.41
N LEU A 73 1.88 -4.85 -3.72
CA LEU A 73 0.88 -5.76 -3.17
C LEU A 73 1.18 -7.22 -3.53
N TYR A 74 1.50 -7.51 -4.79
CA TYR A 74 1.76 -8.88 -5.24
C TYR A 74 3.01 -9.46 -4.59
N SER A 75 4.07 -8.67 -4.46
CA SER A 75 5.25 -9.10 -3.75
C SER A 75 4.95 -9.42 -2.28
N ALA A 76 4.17 -8.59 -1.59
CA ALA A 76 3.76 -8.86 -0.22
C ALA A 76 2.89 -10.13 -0.12
N LEU A 77 1.92 -10.32 -1.03
CA LEU A 77 1.07 -11.51 -1.06
C LEU A 77 1.87 -12.79 -1.33
N ALA A 78 2.82 -12.77 -2.26
CA ALA A 78 3.68 -13.90 -2.58
C ALA A 78 4.53 -14.30 -1.36
N HIS A 79 5.24 -13.35 -0.74
CA HIS A 79 6.05 -13.61 0.44
C HIS A 79 5.21 -14.00 1.65
N ARG A 80 3.95 -13.58 1.71
CA ARG A 80 3.00 -14.02 2.75
C ARG A 80 2.49 -15.46 2.51
N GLY A 81 2.67 -15.99 1.31
CA GLY A 81 2.35 -17.38 0.96
C GLY A 81 0.98 -17.57 0.31
N TYR A 82 0.41 -16.54 -0.33
CA TYR A 82 -0.82 -16.67 -1.12
C TYR A 82 -0.59 -17.36 -2.47
N PHE A 83 0.61 -17.19 -3.04
CA PHE A 83 1.06 -17.83 -4.27
C PHE A 83 2.60 -17.85 -4.30
N PRO A 84 3.24 -18.63 -5.19
CA PRO A 84 4.70 -18.74 -5.27
C PRO A 84 5.38 -17.40 -5.58
N VAL A 85 6.50 -17.12 -4.92
CA VAL A 85 7.32 -15.90 -5.17
C VAL A 85 7.85 -15.89 -6.61
N GLU A 86 8.13 -17.07 -7.15
CA GLU A 86 8.61 -17.28 -8.52
C GLU A 86 7.62 -16.76 -9.58
N ASP A 87 6.33 -16.70 -9.26
CA ASP A 87 5.31 -16.21 -10.20
C ASP A 87 5.43 -14.69 -10.45
N LEU A 88 6.12 -13.95 -9.59
CA LEU A 88 6.32 -12.49 -9.74
C LEU A 88 6.94 -12.11 -11.10
N VAL A 89 7.79 -12.96 -11.67
CA VAL A 89 8.38 -12.75 -13.00
C VAL A 89 7.35 -12.79 -14.13
N THR A 90 6.15 -13.28 -13.87
CA THR A 90 5.07 -13.37 -14.86
C THR A 90 4.17 -12.15 -14.90
N LEU A 91 4.46 -11.10 -14.09
CA LEU A 91 3.68 -9.88 -14.05
C LEU A 91 3.40 -9.35 -15.47
N ARG A 92 2.12 -9.11 -15.80
CA ARG A 92 1.66 -8.56 -17.10
C ARG A 92 1.97 -9.44 -18.32
N HIS A 93 2.53 -10.63 -18.16
CA HIS A 93 2.73 -11.53 -19.29
C HIS A 93 1.39 -12.11 -19.76
N ILE A 94 1.28 -12.41 -21.05
CA ILE A 94 0.09 -13.04 -21.61
C ILE A 94 -0.14 -14.40 -20.94
N GLY A 95 -1.35 -14.60 -20.44
CA GLY A 95 -1.72 -15.82 -19.72
C GLY A 95 -1.40 -15.82 -18.21
N SER A 96 -0.67 -14.84 -17.71
CA SER A 96 -0.46 -14.68 -16.28
C SER A 96 -1.73 -14.19 -15.57
N TYR A 97 -1.95 -14.64 -14.34
CA TYR A 97 -2.99 -14.10 -13.47
C TYR A 97 -2.54 -12.78 -12.79
N LEU A 98 -1.23 -12.48 -12.75
CA LEU A 98 -0.69 -11.25 -12.18
C LEU A 98 -0.87 -10.09 -13.15
N GLN A 99 -2.04 -9.46 -13.10
CA GLN A 99 -2.43 -8.35 -13.94
C GLN A 99 -1.72 -7.05 -13.54
N GLY A 100 -1.69 -6.06 -14.44
CA GLY A 100 -1.05 -4.76 -14.17
C GLY A 100 -1.69 -3.94 -13.05
N HIS A 101 -2.92 -4.27 -12.69
CA HIS A 101 -3.69 -3.75 -11.55
C HIS A 101 -4.33 -4.90 -10.79
N PRO A 102 -4.69 -4.74 -9.50
CA PRO A 102 -5.30 -5.80 -8.72
C PRO A 102 -6.57 -6.37 -9.35
N ASP A 103 -6.65 -7.70 -9.42
CA ASP A 103 -7.84 -8.41 -9.90
C ASP A 103 -8.30 -9.43 -8.84
N MET A 104 -9.41 -9.12 -8.18
CA MET A 104 -9.97 -9.95 -7.09
C MET A 104 -10.50 -11.31 -7.56
N LYS A 105 -10.73 -11.47 -8.87
CA LYS A 105 -11.29 -12.72 -9.42
C LYS A 105 -10.22 -13.78 -9.62
N HIS A 106 -9.00 -13.38 -9.93
CA HIS A 106 -7.95 -14.29 -10.35
C HIS A 106 -6.74 -14.34 -9.41
N ILE A 107 -6.52 -13.29 -8.58
CA ILE A 107 -5.32 -13.20 -7.73
C ILE A 107 -5.67 -13.54 -6.28
N PRO A 108 -5.14 -14.64 -5.73
CA PRO A 108 -5.37 -14.99 -4.33
C PRO A 108 -4.93 -13.88 -3.37
N GLY A 109 -5.79 -13.54 -2.41
CA GLY A 109 -5.48 -12.49 -1.41
C GLY A 109 -5.81 -11.06 -1.83
N VAL A 110 -6.25 -10.84 -3.07
CA VAL A 110 -6.74 -9.52 -3.53
C VAL A 110 -8.23 -9.40 -3.19
N ASP A 111 -8.59 -8.40 -2.41
CA ASP A 111 -9.96 -8.18 -1.93
C ASP A 111 -10.84 -7.37 -2.88
N MET A 112 -10.21 -6.50 -3.68
CA MET A 112 -10.93 -5.65 -4.63
C MET A 112 -10.09 -5.38 -5.87
N SER A 113 -10.71 -5.50 -7.04
CA SER A 113 -10.14 -5.01 -8.28
C SER A 113 -10.10 -3.50 -8.27
N SER A 114 -8.95 -2.90 -8.55
CA SER A 114 -8.74 -1.46 -8.53
C SER A 114 -7.86 -1.02 -9.70
N GLY A 115 -7.66 0.29 -9.87
CA GLY A 115 -6.85 0.85 -10.97
C GLY A 115 -7.30 2.24 -11.37
N SER A 116 -8.60 2.51 -11.38
CA SER A 116 -9.14 3.87 -11.49
C SER A 116 -8.97 4.57 -10.14
N LEU A 117 -8.14 5.60 -10.11
CA LEU A 117 -7.81 6.32 -8.87
C LEU A 117 -9.07 6.89 -8.22
N GLY A 118 -9.09 6.90 -6.89
CA GLY A 118 -10.21 7.37 -6.08
C GLY A 118 -11.36 6.38 -5.92
N GLN A 119 -11.43 5.28 -6.69
CA GLN A 119 -12.56 4.32 -6.62
C GLN A 119 -12.38 3.29 -5.49
N GLY A 120 -11.15 2.91 -5.18
CA GLY A 120 -10.88 1.87 -4.18
C GLY A 120 -11.39 2.21 -2.78
N ILE A 121 -11.24 3.46 -2.36
CA ILE A 121 -11.73 3.92 -1.05
C ILE A 121 -13.25 3.74 -0.92
N SER A 122 -14.04 3.98 -1.98
CA SER A 122 -15.49 3.78 -1.95
C SER A 122 -15.86 2.31 -1.73
N ALA A 123 -15.11 1.38 -2.37
CA ALA A 123 -15.29 -0.05 -2.12
C ALA A 123 -14.93 -0.43 -0.67
N ALA A 124 -13.82 0.12 -0.13
CA ALA A 124 -13.43 -0.09 1.25
C ALA A 124 -14.49 0.41 2.24
N VAL A 125 -15.08 1.58 1.99
CA VAL A 125 -16.19 2.14 2.77
C VAL A 125 -17.41 1.20 2.74
N GLY A 126 -17.74 0.65 1.58
CA GLY A 126 -18.82 -0.34 1.44
C GLY A 126 -18.56 -1.61 2.26
N MET A 127 -17.32 -2.13 2.22
CA MET A 127 -16.92 -3.30 3.03
C MET A 127 -16.99 -3.00 4.53
N ALA A 128 -16.52 -1.84 4.98
CA ALA A 128 -16.57 -1.45 6.38
C ALA A 128 -18.02 -1.30 6.89
N LEU A 129 -18.88 -0.69 6.07
CA LEU A 129 -20.30 -0.60 6.37
C LEU A 129 -20.96 -2.00 6.43
N SER A 130 -20.63 -2.89 5.49
CA SER A 130 -21.12 -4.26 5.47
C SER A 130 -20.82 -4.99 6.79
N ALA A 131 -19.57 -4.91 7.28
CA ALA A 131 -19.19 -5.49 8.56
C ALA A 131 -20.07 -5.00 9.71
N LYS A 132 -20.30 -3.68 9.79
CA LYS A 132 -21.16 -3.10 10.84
C LYS A 132 -22.62 -3.55 10.73
N LEU A 133 -23.18 -3.61 9.53
CA LEU A 133 -24.57 -4.04 9.32
C LEU A 133 -24.78 -5.52 9.63
N SER A 134 -23.75 -6.35 9.41
CA SER A 134 -23.78 -7.79 9.68
C SER A 134 -23.29 -8.14 11.09
N ASN A 135 -22.92 -7.16 11.92
CA ASN A 135 -22.32 -7.34 13.25
C ASN A 135 -21.05 -8.19 13.22
N GLU A 136 -20.24 -8.03 12.18
CA GLU A 136 -18.94 -8.67 12.05
C GLU A 136 -17.81 -7.77 12.57
N SER A 137 -16.72 -8.39 13.04
CA SER A 137 -15.63 -7.68 13.72
C SER A 137 -14.43 -7.33 12.84
N TYR A 138 -14.45 -7.71 11.56
CA TYR A 138 -13.31 -7.47 10.68
C TYR A 138 -13.09 -5.97 10.44
N ARG A 139 -11.84 -5.64 10.28
CA ARG A 139 -11.39 -4.29 9.91
C ARG A 139 -11.14 -4.19 8.41
N VAL A 140 -11.22 -2.97 7.91
CA VAL A 140 -10.93 -2.66 6.51
C VAL A 140 -9.85 -1.61 6.44
N TYR A 141 -8.81 -1.89 5.66
CA TYR A 141 -7.69 -1.01 5.39
C TYR A 141 -7.71 -0.62 3.91
N THR A 142 -7.38 0.62 3.60
CA THR A 142 -7.24 1.06 2.20
C THR A 142 -6.04 1.98 2.07
N LEU A 143 -5.23 1.77 1.02
CA LEU A 143 -4.04 2.56 0.75
C LEU A 143 -4.26 3.45 -0.47
N LEU A 144 -4.12 4.75 -0.26
CA LEU A 144 -4.22 5.81 -1.26
C LEU A 144 -2.85 6.44 -1.50
N GLY A 145 -2.68 7.06 -2.66
CA GLY A 145 -1.57 7.98 -2.93
C GLY A 145 -1.98 9.43 -2.67
N ASP A 146 -1.00 10.27 -2.37
CA ASP A 146 -1.20 11.71 -2.22
C ASP A 146 -1.71 12.39 -3.51
N GLY A 147 -1.27 11.95 -4.67
CA GLY A 147 -1.83 12.38 -5.95
C GLY A 147 -3.24 11.83 -6.20
N GLU A 148 -3.54 10.62 -5.71
CA GLU A 148 -4.87 10.03 -5.84
C GLU A 148 -5.96 10.80 -5.09
N ILE A 149 -5.63 11.39 -3.94
CA ILE A 149 -6.61 12.16 -3.16
C ILE A 149 -7.03 13.49 -3.81
N GLN A 150 -6.48 13.84 -4.96
CA GLN A 150 -7.00 14.92 -5.80
C GLN A 150 -8.34 14.57 -6.45
N GLU A 151 -8.66 13.27 -6.57
CA GLU A 151 -9.94 12.80 -7.08
C GLU A 151 -11.11 13.15 -6.13
N GLY A 152 -12.17 13.76 -6.67
CA GLY A 152 -13.36 14.14 -5.89
C GLY A 152 -14.04 12.96 -5.19
N GLN A 153 -14.00 11.78 -5.80
CA GLN A 153 -14.55 10.53 -5.29
C GLN A 153 -13.97 10.15 -3.90
N VAL A 154 -12.71 10.49 -3.62
CA VAL A 154 -12.09 10.24 -2.30
C VAL A 154 -12.85 11.00 -1.21
N TRP A 155 -13.20 12.25 -1.47
CA TRP A 155 -13.88 13.12 -0.50
C TRP A 155 -15.36 12.78 -0.34
N GLU A 156 -16.02 12.31 -1.41
CA GLU A 156 -17.37 11.73 -1.32
C GLU A 156 -17.38 10.51 -0.39
N ALA A 157 -16.42 9.60 -0.56
CA ALA A 157 -16.27 8.42 0.29
C ALA A 157 -15.93 8.81 1.74
N ALA A 158 -15.03 9.79 1.94
CA ALA A 158 -14.66 10.28 3.27
C ALA A 158 -15.86 10.88 4.01
N MET A 159 -16.65 11.73 3.34
CA MET A 159 -17.86 12.32 3.91
C MET A 159 -18.84 11.23 4.39
N PHE A 160 -19.06 10.21 3.59
CA PHE A 160 -19.96 9.11 3.94
C PHE A 160 -19.39 8.28 5.10
N ALA A 161 -18.09 7.96 5.09
CA ALA A 161 -17.44 7.19 6.14
C ALA A 161 -17.52 7.88 7.52
N GLY A 162 -17.23 9.19 7.57
CA GLY A 162 -17.36 9.98 8.78
C GLY A 162 -18.81 10.07 9.27
N HIS A 163 -19.79 10.34 8.37
CA HIS A 163 -21.20 10.35 8.71
C HIS A 163 -21.67 9.01 9.29
N ARG A 164 -21.21 7.89 8.75
CA ARG A 164 -21.57 6.53 9.20
C ARG A 164 -20.72 6.04 10.37
N LYS A 165 -19.78 6.84 10.86
CA LYS A 165 -18.90 6.52 11.99
C LYS A 165 -18.22 5.15 11.84
N LEU A 166 -17.59 4.92 10.69
CA LEU A 166 -16.99 3.63 10.36
C LEU A 166 -15.64 3.43 11.09
N ASP A 167 -15.68 3.19 12.39
CA ASP A 167 -14.50 3.01 13.25
C ASP A 167 -13.70 1.71 12.97
N ASN A 168 -14.21 0.85 12.08
CA ASN A 168 -13.52 -0.30 11.53
C ASN A 168 -12.83 -0.03 10.19
N LEU A 169 -12.82 1.24 9.70
CA LEU A 169 -12.13 1.68 8.49
C LEU A 169 -10.86 2.47 8.86
N THR A 170 -9.73 2.06 8.30
CA THR A 170 -8.47 2.80 8.33
C THR A 170 -8.05 3.16 6.91
N VAL A 171 -8.07 4.44 6.61
CA VAL A 171 -7.54 5.02 5.35
C VAL A 171 -6.08 5.36 5.58
N ILE A 172 -5.20 4.92 4.69
CA ILE A 172 -3.76 5.16 4.75
C ILE A 172 -3.38 5.97 3.53
N VAL A 173 -2.68 7.08 3.71
CA VAL A 173 -2.19 7.92 2.61
C VAL A 173 -0.68 7.83 2.53
N ASP A 174 -0.18 7.28 1.42
CA ASP A 174 1.25 7.30 1.04
C ASP A 174 1.59 8.70 0.53
N ASN A 175 2.02 9.56 1.45
CA ASN A 175 2.37 10.96 1.19
C ASN A 175 3.86 11.06 0.85
N ASN A 176 4.22 10.67 -0.38
CA ASN A 176 5.60 10.71 -0.87
C ASN A 176 5.95 12.03 -1.59
N GLY A 177 5.01 12.95 -1.74
CA GLY A 177 5.21 14.29 -2.31
C GLY A 177 5.37 14.34 -3.84
N LEU A 178 5.26 13.20 -4.52
CA LEU A 178 5.51 13.11 -5.96
C LEU A 178 4.38 12.39 -6.71
N GLN A 179 3.92 12.98 -7.79
CA GLN A 179 3.06 12.32 -8.77
C GLN A 179 3.78 12.19 -10.13
N ILE A 180 3.08 11.70 -11.14
CA ILE A 180 3.67 11.38 -12.45
C ILE A 180 4.40 12.57 -13.11
N ASP A 181 3.86 13.79 -12.93
CA ASP A 181 4.33 15.00 -13.60
C ASP A 181 5.32 15.83 -12.76
N GLY A 182 5.64 15.42 -11.53
CA GLY A 182 6.57 16.12 -10.66
C GLY A 182 6.15 16.22 -9.19
N ASN A 183 6.62 17.26 -8.52
CA ASN A 183 6.22 17.56 -7.14
C ASN A 183 4.71 17.82 -7.06
N ILE A 184 4.07 17.23 -6.08
CA ILE A 184 2.63 17.31 -5.94
C ILE A 184 2.13 18.73 -5.68
N GLU A 185 2.94 19.55 -5.01
CA GLU A 185 2.60 20.98 -4.73
C GLU A 185 2.61 21.81 -6.01
N ASP A 186 3.51 21.49 -6.97
CA ASP A 186 3.63 22.21 -8.22
C ASP A 186 2.55 21.81 -9.24
N VAL A 187 2.07 20.57 -9.17
CA VAL A 187 1.05 20.05 -10.11
C VAL A 187 -0.37 20.37 -9.63
N CYS A 188 -0.76 19.88 -8.47
CA CYS A 188 -2.04 20.18 -7.82
C CYS A 188 -1.95 19.80 -6.34
N SER A 189 -1.68 20.78 -5.48
CA SER A 189 -1.44 20.53 -4.06
C SER A 189 -2.66 19.97 -3.33
N PRO A 190 -2.54 18.76 -2.74
CA PRO A 190 -3.60 18.21 -1.90
C PRO A 190 -3.59 18.75 -0.46
N TYR A 191 -2.58 19.53 -0.10
CA TYR A 191 -2.40 20.01 1.28
C TYR A 191 -3.43 21.08 1.69
N PRO A 192 -3.74 21.20 3.00
CA PRO A 192 -3.34 20.31 4.08
C PRO A 192 -4.20 19.03 4.10
N ILE A 193 -3.57 17.86 4.00
CA ILE A 193 -4.29 16.57 3.90
C ILE A 193 -4.98 16.24 5.22
N ASP A 194 -4.27 16.40 6.33
CA ASP A 194 -4.74 16.16 7.71
C ASP A 194 -6.03 16.93 7.99
N LYS A 195 -6.04 18.24 7.75
CA LYS A 195 -7.20 19.10 8.01
C LYS A 195 -8.42 18.75 7.15
N LYS A 196 -8.20 18.25 5.94
CA LYS A 196 -9.29 17.80 5.08
C LYS A 196 -9.96 16.55 5.66
N PHE A 197 -9.19 15.53 6.08
CA PHE A 197 -9.76 14.35 6.74
C PHE A 197 -10.41 14.69 8.08
N GLU A 198 -9.81 15.55 8.89
CA GLU A 198 -10.43 16.05 10.14
C GLU A 198 -11.81 16.68 9.88
N ALA A 199 -11.92 17.50 8.82
CA ALA A 199 -13.18 18.16 8.44
C ALA A 199 -14.29 17.15 8.03
N PHE A 200 -13.91 15.94 7.60
CA PHE A 200 -14.83 14.84 7.35
C PHE A 200 -15.03 13.91 8.55
N ASN A 201 -14.67 14.35 9.76
CA ASN A 201 -14.80 13.59 11.01
C ASN A 201 -13.98 12.29 11.05
N PHE A 202 -12.77 12.32 10.54
CA PHE A 202 -11.78 11.27 10.75
C PHE A 202 -10.91 11.58 11.96
N HIS A 203 -10.52 10.56 12.70
CA HIS A 203 -9.36 10.62 13.57
C HIS A 203 -8.11 10.59 12.69
N VAL A 204 -7.26 11.61 12.78
CA VAL A 204 -6.07 11.73 11.92
C VAL A 204 -4.80 11.46 12.72
N ILE A 205 -3.97 10.58 12.17
CA ILE A 205 -2.65 10.22 12.71
C ILE A 205 -1.60 10.58 11.66
N ASN A 206 -0.73 11.53 12.00
CA ASN A 206 0.40 11.89 11.16
C ASN A 206 1.62 11.04 11.53
N VAL A 207 2.21 10.36 10.56
CA VAL A 207 3.42 9.54 10.69
C VAL A 207 4.57 10.25 9.97
N GLU A 208 5.56 10.70 10.73
CA GLU A 208 6.68 11.49 10.19
C GLU A 208 7.64 10.67 9.33
N ASP A 209 7.77 9.38 9.59
CA ASP A 209 8.50 8.42 8.76
C ASP A 209 7.69 7.15 8.58
N GLY A 210 6.98 7.05 7.47
CA GLY A 210 6.19 5.88 7.07
C GLY A 210 7.04 4.69 6.63
N ASN A 211 8.36 4.86 6.56
CA ASN A 211 9.30 3.77 6.33
C ASN A 211 9.94 3.25 7.65
N ASP A 212 9.46 3.72 8.82
CA ASP A 212 9.84 3.20 10.14
C ASP A 212 8.72 2.34 10.75
N PHE A 213 9.04 1.06 11.04
CA PHE A 213 8.07 0.11 11.59
C PHE A 213 7.58 0.44 13.01
N GLU A 214 8.36 1.17 13.82
CA GLU A 214 7.91 1.54 15.16
C GLU A 214 6.86 2.64 15.10
N GLN A 215 7.03 3.61 14.19
CA GLN A 215 6.02 4.64 13.95
C GLN A 215 4.75 4.05 13.32
N LEU A 216 4.87 3.13 12.35
CA LEU A 216 3.72 2.42 11.80
C LEU A 216 2.98 1.64 12.88
N LYS A 217 3.71 0.87 13.70
CA LYS A 217 3.10 0.12 14.80
C LYS A 217 2.32 1.05 15.75
N ALA A 218 2.91 2.14 16.17
CA ALA A 218 2.24 3.11 17.05
C ALA A 218 0.96 3.65 16.41
N ALA A 219 1.00 4.00 15.11
CA ALA A 219 -0.16 4.52 14.39
C ALA A 219 -1.29 3.49 14.25
N PHE A 220 -0.97 2.23 13.93
CA PHE A 220 -1.99 1.18 13.85
C PHE A 220 -2.54 0.80 15.22
N ASP A 221 -1.71 0.78 16.27
CA ASP A 221 -2.17 0.53 17.64
C ASP A 221 -3.12 1.64 18.10
N GLU A 222 -2.83 2.91 17.82
CA GLU A 222 -3.72 4.04 18.08
C GLU A 222 -5.03 3.90 17.28
N ALA A 223 -4.97 3.62 15.99
CA ALA A 223 -6.14 3.46 15.12
C ALA A 223 -7.13 2.40 15.62
N LYS A 224 -6.64 1.32 16.25
CA LYS A 224 -7.48 0.27 16.86
C LYS A 224 -8.27 0.74 18.07
N THR A 225 -7.82 1.78 18.76
CA THR A 225 -8.50 2.33 19.95
C THR A 225 -9.62 3.30 19.60
N VAL A 226 -9.62 3.86 18.39
CA VAL A 226 -10.59 4.85 17.93
C VAL A 226 -11.99 4.25 17.83
N LYS A 227 -12.99 4.98 18.32
CA LYS A 227 -14.41 4.60 18.28
C LYS A 227 -15.26 5.71 17.69
N ASP A 228 -16.35 5.32 17.06
CA ASP A 228 -17.34 6.22 16.48
C ASP A 228 -16.84 7.15 15.37
N MET A 229 -15.66 6.91 14.82
CA MET A 229 -15.14 7.62 13.64
C MET A 229 -14.10 6.77 12.90
N PRO A 230 -13.97 6.92 11.57
CA PRO A 230 -12.89 6.29 10.81
C PRO A 230 -11.53 6.93 11.13
N THR A 231 -10.45 6.24 10.84
CA THR A 231 -9.08 6.75 11.02
C THR A 231 -8.42 7.02 9.67
N ALA A 232 -7.68 8.13 9.58
CA ALA A 232 -6.77 8.42 8.47
C ALA A 232 -5.32 8.46 8.99
N ILE A 233 -4.46 7.58 8.48
CA ILE A 233 -3.02 7.57 8.75
C ILE A 233 -2.32 8.23 7.55
N ILE A 234 -1.69 9.38 7.77
CA ILE A 234 -0.97 10.10 6.73
C ILE A 234 0.52 9.87 6.95
N MET A 235 1.14 9.11 6.05
CA MET A 235 2.53 8.70 6.19
C MET A 235 3.43 9.50 5.25
N LYS A 236 4.41 10.19 5.77
CA LYS A 236 5.51 10.68 4.95
C LYS A 236 6.39 9.51 4.55
N THR A 237 6.62 9.35 3.26
CA THR A 237 7.39 8.25 2.71
C THR A 237 8.37 8.73 1.64
N VAL A 238 9.27 7.85 1.21
CA VAL A 238 10.22 8.14 0.13
C VAL A 238 9.82 7.35 -1.11
N LYS A 239 9.40 8.06 -2.17
CA LYS A 239 9.14 7.42 -3.46
C LYS A 239 10.42 6.75 -3.99
N GLY A 240 10.34 5.49 -4.38
CA GLY A 240 11.50 4.74 -4.86
C GLY A 240 12.47 4.28 -3.76
N LYS A 241 12.00 4.18 -2.52
CA LYS A 241 12.78 3.87 -1.30
C LYS A 241 13.76 2.72 -1.48
N ASP A 242 15.00 2.94 -1.03
CA ASP A 242 16.14 2.00 -1.01
C ASP A 242 16.70 1.61 -2.40
N VAL A 243 16.31 2.32 -3.47
CA VAL A 243 16.95 2.20 -4.79
C VAL A 243 17.52 3.57 -5.17
N SER A 244 18.83 3.68 -5.19
CA SER A 244 19.56 4.97 -5.21
C SER A 244 19.14 5.94 -6.31
N PHE A 245 18.88 5.46 -7.54
CA PHE A 245 18.49 6.28 -8.68
C PHE A 245 16.97 6.49 -8.79
N MET A 246 16.16 5.81 -7.96
CA MET A 246 14.69 5.93 -7.92
C MET A 246 14.20 6.84 -6.79
N GLU A 247 14.97 6.96 -5.68
CA GLU A 247 14.55 7.77 -4.53
C GLU A 247 14.29 9.23 -4.94
N ASN A 248 13.11 9.72 -4.49
CA ASN A 248 12.65 11.09 -4.74
C ASN A 248 12.68 11.51 -6.22
N ASN A 249 12.51 10.57 -7.14
CA ASN A 249 12.54 10.81 -8.57
C ASN A 249 11.19 10.45 -9.22
N ALA A 250 10.42 11.46 -9.63
CA ALA A 250 9.10 11.30 -10.27
C ALA A 250 9.18 10.48 -11.57
N GLY A 251 10.31 10.52 -12.30
CA GLY A 251 10.52 9.75 -13.53
C GLY A 251 10.39 8.23 -13.35
N TRP A 252 10.47 7.74 -12.11
CA TRP A 252 10.29 6.33 -11.78
C TRP A 252 8.86 5.99 -11.34
N HIS A 253 7.92 6.87 -11.60
CA HIS A 253 6.50 6.58 -11.31
C HIS A 253 6.00 5.37 -12.10
N GLY A 254 6.19 5.35 -13.42
CA GLY A 254 5.67 4.31 -14.31
C GLY A 254 6.70 3.74 -15.30
N LYS A 255 7.99 3.79 -14.96
CA LYS A 255 9.09 3.29 -15.78
C LYS A 255 9.66 1.99 -15.21
N ALA A 256 9.83 0.96 -16.06
CA ALA A 256 10.55 -0.25 -15.69
C ALA A 256 12.07 -0.05 -15.82
N PRO A 257 12.90 -0.62 -14.91
CA PRO A 257 14.34 -0.60 -15.06
C PRO A 257 14.78 -1.49 -16.24
N ASN A 258 15.81 -1.06 -16.96
CA ASN A 258 16.52 -1.91 -17.93
C ASN A 258 17.47 -2.88 -17.19
N ASP A 259 18.23 -3.72 -17.94
CA ASP A 259 19.07 -4.75 -17.33
C ASP A 259 20.21 -4.17 -16.46
N GLU A 260 20.80 -3.03 -16.85
CA GLU A 260 21.82 -2.34 -16.06
C GLU A 260 21.21 -1.68 -14.80
N GLU A 261 20.11 -0.97 -14.98
CA GLU A 261 19.34 -0.35 -13.88
C GLU A 261 18.82 -1.42 -12.89
N PHE A 262 18.39 -2.59 -13.39
CA PHE A 262 18.01 -3.73 -12.57
C PHE A 262 19.17 -4.23 -11.71
N ALA A 263 20.35 -4.43 -12.31
CA ALA A 263 21.54 -4.89 -11.58
C ALA A 263 21.93 -3.91 -10.46
N ILE A 264 21.87 -2.59 -10.73
CA ILE A 264 22.15 -1.56 -9.73
C ILE A 264 21.11 -1.61 -8.60
N ALA A 265 19.81 -1.68 -8.93
CA ALA A 265 18.74 -1.75 -7.94
C ALA A 265 18.88 -2.97 -7.02
N MET A 266 19.20 -4.14 -7.58
CA MET A 266 19.41 -5.35 -6.80
C MET A 266 20.64 -5.25 -5.90
N ALA A 267 21.74 -4.65 -6.38
CA ALA A 267 22.94 -4.40 -5.58
C ALA A 267 22.66 -3.41 -4.42
N ASP A 268 21.86 -2.38 -4.64
CA ASP A 268 21.45 -1.46 -3.57
C ASP A 268 20.63 -2.20 -2.50
N LEU A 269 19.68 -3.03 -2.89
CA LEU A 269 18.84 -3.81 -1.96
C LEU A 269 19.65 -4.91 -1.23
N GLU A 270 20.70 -5.47 -1.84
CA GLU A 270 21.61 -6.37 -1.15
C GLU A 270 22.37 -5.64 -0.03
N LYS A 271 22.93 -4.46 -0.29
CA LYS A 271 23.58 -3.63 0.73
C LYS A 271 22.64 -3.25 1.87
N VAL A 272 21.38 -2.91 1.56
CA VAL A 272 20.35 -2.65 2.58
C VAL A 272 20.13 -3.89 3.44
N GLY A 273 20.00 -5.08 2.84
CA GLY A 273 19.85 -6.34 3.55
C GLY A 273 21.03 -6.67 4.46
N GLU A 274 22.28 -6.44 4.01
CA GLU A 274 23.49 -6.59 4.82
C GLU A 274 23.51 -5.64 6.02
N ALA A 275 23.18 -4.36 5.80
CA ALA A 275 23.11 -3.36 6.86
C ALA A 275 22.03 -3.67 7.91
N VAL A 276 20.90 -4.22 7.50
CA VAL A 276 19.83 -4.70 8.39
C VAL A 276 20.30 -5.90 9.22
N CYS A 277 21.11 -6.79 8.67
CA CYS A 277 21.62 -7.96 9.40
C CYS A 277 22.75 -7.63 10.42
N GLN A 278 23.37 -6.46 10.30
CA GLN A 278 24.45 -6.01 11.20
C GLN A 278 23.94 -5.25 12.44
N LYS A 279 22.68 -4.90 12.48
CA LYS A 279 21.99 -4.24 13.62
C LYS A 279 21.37 -5.26 14.57
#